data_feac5f0d9cbb4c394740dd59ee73ac80
#
_entry.id   feac5f0d9cbb4c394740dd59ee73ac80
#
_cell.length_a   1.000
_cell.length_b   1.000
_cell.length_c   1.000
_cell.angle_alpha   90.00
_cell.angle_beta   90.00
_cell.angle_gamma   90.00
#
_symmetry.space_group_name_H-M   'P 1'
#
loop_
_entity.id
_entity.type
_entity.pdbx_description
1 polymer ?
#
loop_
_entity_poly.entity_id
_entity_poly.type
_entity_poly.pdbx_seq_one_letter_code
_entity_poly.pdbx_strand_id
1 'polypeptide(L)'
;MMLINTTRITFLALAVSLGQLAVADPGPADVRVVKFDLSAERERIHAPRNEAAIAQIPAGFRFAQPGKFTVAVSGVSSPPLALLANDDKTTIGSEADTAQLIADSLGLQLNVVQSSWEDWPLGVSSGKYDAVISNVTVTEARKKRFDFATYRQDVLGFYVKSSSPIQAINAAPDIAGLKIIVGSGTNQEKVLLAWNQANEQAGRKPALLQYYDDNASAQLAVQSGRSDATFGPNATSAYSAALTGGTRRVGVVNGGWPLQADIAVTTRKGNGLITPIHTALQGVIEGGQYTQVLQRWGLDVERIDRSQINPPGLPD
;
A
#
# COMPACT_ATOMS: atom_id res chain seq x y z
N MET A 1 38.20 43.19 -66.30
CA MET A 1 38.17 43.61 -64.90
C MET A 1 36.85 43.24 -64.34
N MET A 2 36.73 42.06 -63.74
CA MET A 2 35.49 41.41 -63.36
C MET A 2 35.51 41.22 -61.84
N LEU A 3 34.61 41.96 -61.15
CA LEU A 3 34.48 41.92 -59.69
C LEU A 3 33.63 40.70 -59.30
N ILE A 4 34.24 39.83 -58.51
CA ILE A 4 33.57 38.69 -57.93
C ILE A 4 33.02 39.09 -56.56
N ASN A 5 31.69 39.09 -56.43
CA ASN A 5 30.97 39.38 -55.23
C ASN A 5 30.84 38.08 -54.42
N THR A 6 31.50 37.95 -53.26
CA THR A 6 31.38 36.81 -52.33
C THR A 6 30.31 37.07 -51.28
N THR A 7 29.17 36.45 -51.47
CA THR A 7 28.04 36.45 -50.47
C THR A 7 28.41 35.51 -49.34
N ARG A 8 28.58 36.06 -48.14
CA ARG A 8 28.77 35.27 -46.89
C ARG A 8 27.37 34.81 -46.38
N ILE A 9 27.12 33.52 -46.41
CA ILE A 9 25.96 32.88 -45.78
C ILE A 9 26.32 32.63 -44.30
N THR A 10 25.64 33.35 -43.42
CA THR A 10 25.75 33.14 -41.96
C THR A 10 24.74 32.07 -41.57
N PHE A 11 25.22 30.91 -41.16
CA PHE A 11 24.42 29.86 -40.55
C PHE A 11 24.09 30.27 -39.11
N LEU A 12 22.83 30.55 -38.85
CA LEU A 12 22.28 30.73 -37.49
C LEU A 12 21.99 29.35 -36.91
N ALA A 13 22.82 28.86 -35.98
CA ALA A 13 22.58 27.64 -35.26
C ALA A 13 21.52 27.88 -34.19
N LEU A 14 20.30 27.35 -34.42
CA LEU A 14 19.24 27.36 -33.46
C LEU A 14 19.53 26.27 -32.40
N ALA A 15 20.05 26.67 -31.23
CA ALA A 15 20.18 25.77 -30.08
C ALA A 15 18.83 25.50 -29.46
N VAL A 16 18.24 24.33 -29.74
CA VAL A 16 17.05 23.85 -29.04
C VAL A 16 17.50 23.36 -27.67
N SER A 17 17.30 24.18 -26.64
CA SER A 17 17.43 23.76 -25.26
C SER A 17 16.26 22.83 -24.92
N LEU A 18 16.53 21.53 -24.84
CA LEU A 18 15.65 20.56 -24.18
C LEU A 18 15.58 20.94 -22.69
N GLY A 19 14.56 21.69 -22.32
CA GLY A 19 14.20 21.89 -20.91
C GLY A 19 13.84 20.54 -20.32
N GLN A 20 14.73 19.97 -19.49
CA GLN A 20 14.37 18.92 -18.57
C GLN A 20 13.27 19.48 -17.67
N LEU A 21 12.04 18.99 -17.85
CA LEU A 21 11.00 19.14 -16.84
C LEU A 21 11.51 18.43 -15.58
N ALA A 22 12.05 19.22 -14.65
CA ALA A 22 12.27 18.76 -13.30
C ALA A 22 10.86 18.39 -12.76
N VAL A 23 10.61 17.09 -12.63
CA VAL A 23 9.50 16.60 -11.82
C VAL A 23 9.79 17.14 -10.42
N ALA A 24 8.98 18.10 -9.97
CA ALA A 24 9.07 18.64 -8.62
C ALA A 24 8.99 17.47 -7.66
N ASP A 25 10.07 17.26 -6.90
CA ASP A 25 10.06 16.39 -5.73
C ASP A 25 8.89 16.85 -4.85
N PRO A 26 7.89 16.01 -4.55
CA PRO A 26 6.89 16.37 -3.57
C PRO A 26 7.66 16.50 -2.24
N GLY A 27 7.94 17.74 -1.85
CA GLY A 27 8.57 18.07 -0.58
C GLY A 27 7.94 17.27 0.55
N PRO A 28 8.56 17.18 1.74
CA PRO A 28 8.08 16.35 2.81
C PRO A 28 6.62 16.72 3.07
N ALA A 29 5.71 15.84 2.62
CA ALA A 29 4.30 15.98 2.95
C ALA A 29 4.26 16.04 4.47
N ASP A 30 3.86 17.20 5.02
CA ASP A 30 3.63 17.38 6.44
C ASP A 30 2.71 16.23 6.86
N VAL A 31 3.29 15.25 7.55
CA VAL A 31 2.51 14.16 8.14
C VAL A 31 1.71 14.83 9.25
N ARG A 32 0.49 15.25 8.92
CA ARG A 32 -0.45 15.70 9.94
C ARG A 32 -0.58 14.54 10.90
N VAL A 33 -0.20 14.75 12.15
CA VAL A 33 -0.52 13.82 13.22
C VAL A 33 -2.05 13.82 13.33
N VAL A 34 -2.68 12.91 12.62
CA VAL A 34 -4.12 12.70 12.74
C VAL A 34 -4.34 11.99 14.04
N LYS A 35 -4.94 12.69 15.00
CA LYS A 35 -5.37 12.09 16.25
C LYS A 35 -6.60 11.24 15.92
N PHE A 36 -6.39 9.93 15.78
CA PHE A 36 -7.50 9.01 15.48
C PHE A 36 -8.39 8.81 16.71
N ASP A 37 -9.68 8.77 16.47
CA ASP A 37 -10.64 8.27 17.45
C ASP A 37 -10.55 6.73 17.49
N LEU A 38 -10.08 6.20 18.61
CA LEU A 38 -9.88 4.77 18.84
C LEU A 38 -11.04 4.14 19.60
N SER A 39 -12.16 4.86 19.78
CA SER A 39 -13.32 4.30 20.48
C SER A 39 -13.97 3.18 19.67
N ALA A 40 -14.41 2.13 20.36
CA ALA A 40 -15.11 1.01 19.71
C ALA A 40 -16.49 1.43 19.20
N GLU A 41 -17.10 2.41 19.86
CA GLU A 41 -18.43 2.96 19.54
C GLU A 41 -18.37 4.06 18.48
N ARG A 42 -17.18 4.40 17.95
CA ARG A 42 -17.09 5.44 16.93
C ARG A 42 -17.98 5.09 15.74
N GLU A 43 -18.71 6.08 15.26
CA GLU A 43 -19.53 5.92 14.08
C GLU A 43 -18.67 5.58 12.86
N ARG A 44 -18.95 4.46 12.20
CA ARG A 44 -18.34 4.11 10.94
C ARG A 44 -18.94 4.93 9.80
N ILE A 45 -18.17 5.09 8.73
CA ILE A 45 -18.71 5.61 7.49
C ILE A 45 -19.46 4.47 6.81
N HIS A 46 -20.74 4.71 6.50
CA HIS A 46 -21.62 3.75 5.87
C HIS A 46 -21.86 4.08 4.39
N ALA A 47 -22.14 3.06 3.60
CA ALA A 47 -22.52 3.19 2.21
C ALA A 47 -23.99 2.81 1.98
N PRO A 48 -24.67 3.40 1.00
CA PRO A 48 -25.97 2.92 0.57
C PRO A 48 -25.84 1.53 -0.08
N ARG A 49 -26.92 0.75 -0.01
CA ARG A 49 -27.02 -0.51 -0.76
C ARG A 49 -26.84 -0.24 -2.25
N ASN A 50 -26.10 -1.10 -2.91
CA ASN A 50 -25.87 -1.05 -4.35
C ASN A 50 -26.54 -2.27 -5.01
N GLU A 51 -27.76 -2.07 -5.51
CA GLU A 51 -28.56 -3.16 -6.07
C GLU A 51 -27.88 -3.80 -7.30
N ALA A 52 -27.09 -3.03 -8.08
CA ALA A 52 -26.33 -3.58 -9.19
C ALA A 52 -25.21 -4.52 -8.71
N ALA A 53 -24.53 -4.19 -7.59
CA ALA A 53 -23.55 -5.08 -6.98
C ALA A 53 -24.20 -6.33 -6.40
N ILE A 54 -25.32 -6.18 -5.72
CA ILE A 54 -26.08 -7.30 -5.12
C ILE A 54 -26.53 -8.29 -6.19
N ALA A 55 -27.06 -7.79 -7.31
CA ALA A 55 -27.53 -8.63 -8.43
C ALA A 55 -26.38 -9.42 -9.10
N GLN A 56 -25.13 -9.04 -8.92
CA GLN A 56 -23.95 -9.72 -9.46
C GLN A 56 -23.43 -10.84 -8.53
N ILE A 57 -23.94 -10.97 -7.31
CA ILE A 57 -23.55 -12.08 -6.43
C ILE A 57 -24.01 -13.39 -7.11
N PRO A 58 -23.10 -14.35 -7.34
CA PRO A 58 -23.45 -15.57 -8.05
C PRO A 58 -24.61 -16.32 -7.36
N ALA A 59 -25.56 -16.79 -8.14
CA ALA A 59 -26.67 -17.59 -7.63
C ALA A 59 -26.10 -18.81 -6.85
N GLY A 60 -26.56 -18.98 -5.59
CA GLY A 60 -26.07 -20.06 -4.73
C GLY A 60 -24.69 -19.83 -4.11
N PHE A 61 -24.09 -18.62 -4.25
CA PHE A 61 -22.86 -18.29 -3.51
C PHE A 61 -23.09 -18.46 -2.00
N ARG A 62 -22.15 -19.15 -1.37
CA ARG A 62 -22.18 -19.38 0.07
C ARG A 62 -21.12 -18.54 0.75
N PHE A 63 -21.55 -17.50 1.46
CA PHE A 63 -20.68 -16.73 2.32
C PHE A 63 -20.15 -17.61 3.47
N ALA A 64 -18.94 -17.30 3.94
CA ALA A 64 -18.32 -18.00 5.07
C ALA A 64 -19.22 -18.00 6.32
N GLN A 65 -20.00 -16.94 6.50
CA GLN A 65 -21.12 -16.87 7.46
C GLN A 65 -22.37 -16.36 6.76
N PRO A 66 -23.53 -17.06 6.88
CA PRO A 66 -24.77 -16.61 6.24
C PRO A 66 -25.14 -15.18 6.63
N GLY A 67 -25.46 -14.35 5.63
CA GLY A 67 -25.87 -12.96 5.82
C GLY A 67 -24.73 -11.99 6.18
N LYS A 68 -23.48 -12.47 6.21
CA LYS A 68 -22.33 -11.64 6.55
C LYS A 68 -21.29 -11.64 5.44
N PHE A 69 -20.60 -10.52 5.29
CA PHE A 69 -19.36 -10.41 4.53
C PHE A 69 -18.21 -10.61 5.51
N THR A 70 -17.57 -11.78 5.49
CA THR A 70 -16.47 -12.14 6.38
C THR A 70 -15.15 -11.78 5.74
N VAL A 71 -14.46 -10.80 6.32
CA VAL A 71 -13.21 -10.25 5.81
C VAL A 71 -12.07 -10.51 6.77
N ALA A 72 -10.98 -11.09 6.28
CA ALA A 72 -9.75 -11.18 7.04
C ALA A 72 -8.94 -9.89 6.90
N VAL A 73 -8.47 -9.39 8.04
CA VAL A 73 -7.54 -8.27 8.16
C VAL A 73 -6.31 -8.76 8.90
N SER A 74 -5.13 -8.51 8.32
CA SER A 74 -3.85 -8.86 8.95
C SER A 74 -3.23 -7.64 9.61
N GLY A 75 -2.40 -7.89 10.63
CA GLY A 75 -1.61 -6.82 11.22
C GLY A 75 -2.41 -5.80 12.01
N VAL A 76 -3.28 -6.26 12.92
CA VAL A 76 -4.04 -5.39 13.86
C VAL A 76 -3.16 -4.49 14.75
N SER A 77 -1.86 -4.51 14.56
CA SER A 77 -0.87 -3.59 15.14
C SER A 77 -0.24 -2.68 14.08
N SER A 78 -0.93 -2.44 12.98
CA SER A 78 -0.44 -1.66 11.84
C SER A 78 -1.32 -0.43 11.56
N PRO A 79 -1.50 0.50 12.54
CA PRO A 79 -2.26 1.72 12.30
C PRO A 79 -1.58 2.55 11.19
N PRO A 80 -2.32 3.29 10.35
CA PRO A 80 -3.78 3.47 10.35
C PRO A 80 -4.55 2.40 9.56
N LEU A 81 -3.87 1.36 9.03
CA LEU A 81 -4.49 0.33 8.21
C LEU A 81 -5.41 -0.56 9.04
N ALA A 82 -4.86 -1.18 10.10
CA ALA A 82 -5.62 -2.02 11.01
C ALA A 82 -5.08 -1.89 12.44
N LEU A 83 -5.99 -1.78 13.41
CA LEU A 83 -5.67 -1.77 14.83
C LEU A 83 -6.89 -2.21 15.65
N LEU A 84 -6.66 -2.54 16.90
CA LEU A 84 -7.75 -2.72 17.86
C LEU A 84 -8.21 -1.38 18.41
N ALA A 85 -9.50 -1.25 18.63
CA ALA A 85 -10.08 -0.14 19.36
C ALA A 85 -9.72 -0.22 20.85
N ASN A 86 -10.16 0.76 21.64
CA ASN A 86 -9.91 0.87 23.07
C ASN A 86 -10.57 -0.25 23.92
N ASP A 87 -11.41 -1.08 23.31
CA ASP A 87 -12.00 -2.28 23.93
C ASP A 87 -11.16 -3.56 23.75
N ASP A 88 -10.00 -3.46 23.09
CA ASP A 88 -9.08 -4.54 22.75
C ASP A 88 -9.73 -5.71 21.95
N LYS A 89 -10.84 -5.45 21.28
CA LYS A 89 -11.64 -6.45 20.52
C LYS A 89 -12.04 -5.97 19.14
N THR A 90 -12.57 -4.75 19.05
CA THR A 90 -13.11 -4.21 17.79
C THR A 90 -11.97 -3.82 16.87
N THR A 91 -11.92 -4.44 15.69
CA THR A 91 -10.95 -4.04 14.66
C THR A 91 -11.45 -2.78 13.96
N ILE A 92 -10.61 -1.74 13.96
CA ILE A 92 -10.79 -0.46 13.30
C ILE A 92 -9.62 -0.19 12.36
N GLY A 93 -9.71 0.87 11.57
CA GLY A 93 -8.67 1.24 10.59
C GLY A 93 -9.25 1.33 9.18
N SER A 94 -8.45 1.81 8.25
CA SER A 94 -8.89 2.00 6.86
C SER A 94 -9.33 0.70 6.19
N GLU A 95 -8.72 -0.43 6.54
CA GLU A 95 -9.07 -1.75 6.00
C GLU A 95 -10.46 -2.20 6.49
N ALA A 96 -10.73 -2.03 7.79
CA ALA A 96 -12.01 -2.36 8.38
C ALA A 96 -13.13 -1.41 7.90
N ASP A 97 -12.83 -0.12 7.74
CA ASP A 97 -13.80 0.87 7.23
C ASP A 97 -14.08 0.63 5.72
N THR A 98 -13.08 0.27 4.92
CA THR A 98 -13.30 -0.14 3.51
C THR A 98 -14.15 -1.41 3.43
N ALA A 99 -13.90 -2.40 4.31
CA ALA A 99 -14.72 -3.60 4.40
C ALA A 99 -16.18 -3.28 4.76
N GLN A 100 -16.41 -2.29 5.64
CA GLN A 100 -17.76 -1.83 5.99
C GLN A 100 -18.50 -1.27 4.78
N LEU A 101 -17.84 -0.40 3.99
CA LEU A 101 -18.45 0.17 2.78
C LEU A 101 -18.87 -0.92 1.78
N ILE A 102 -18.03 -1.95 1.62
CA ILE A 102 -18.35 -3.08 0.73
C ILE A 102 -19.53 -3.90 1.30
N ALA A 103 -19.51 -4.22 2.59
CA ALA A 103 -20.57 -4.99 3.23
C ALA A 103 -21.91 -4.27 3.10
N ASP A 104 -21.96 -2.98 3.41
CA ASP A 104 -23.17 -2.15 3.28
C ASP A 104 -23.70 -2.15 1.84
N SER A 105 -22.80 -1.91 0.87
CA SER A 105 -23.15 -1.91 -0.56
C SER A 105 -23.71 -3.25 -1.02
N LEU A 106 -23.24 -4.37 -0.46
CA LEU A 106 -23.75 -5.72 -0.76
C LEU A 106 -24.98 -6.11 0.07
N GLY A 107 -25.43 -5.23 0.98
CA GLY A 107 -26.57 -5.52 1.88
C GLY A 107 -26.28 -6.60 2.91
N LEU A 108 -25.03 -6.76 3.31
CA LEU A 108 -24.54 -7.76 4.25
C LEU A 108 -24.06 -7.10 5.56
N GLN A 109 -24.06 -7.85 6.65
CA GLN A 109 -23.39 -7.44 7.86
C GLN A 109 -21.88 -7.67 7.74
N LEU A 110 -21.06 -6.72 8.19
CA LEU A 110 -19.63 -6.93 8.26
C LEU A 110 -19.24 -7.89 9.39
N ASN A 111 -18.38 -8.83 9.08
CA ASN A 111 -17.68 -9.67 10.06
C ASN A 111 -16.17 -9.61 9.81
N VAL A 112 -15.45 -8.88 10.66
CA VAL A 112 -13.98 -8.80 10.55
C VAL A 112 -13.34 -9.92 11.38
N VAL A 113 -12.43 -10.67 10.77
CA VAL A 113 -11.62 -11.68 11.44
C VAL A 113 -10.14 -11.34 11.33
N GLN A 114 -9.40 -11.57 12.40
CA GLN A 114 -7.96 -11.36 12.40
C GLN A 114 -7.26 -12.57 11.76
N SER A 115 -6.22 -12.30 10.97
CA SER A 115 -5.36 -13.32 10.37
C SER A 115 -3.89 -12.88 10.46
N SER A 116 -2.95 -13.81 10.41
CA SER A 116 -1.56 -13.45 10.18
C SER A 116 -1.32 -13.16 8.69
N TRP A 117 -0.19 -12.52 8.39
CA TRP A 117 0.22 -12.30 6.99
C TRP A 117 0.48 -13.62 6.27
N GLU A 118 1.03 -14.60 6.97
CA GLU A 118 1.37 -15.91 6.44
C GLU A 118 0.14 -16.77 6.16
N ASP A 119 -0.93 -16.61 6.96
CA ASP A 119 -2.12 -17.46 6.91
C ASP A 119 -3.20 -16.99 5.94
N TRP A 120 -3.22 -15.70 5.57
CA TRP A 120 -4.29 -15.19 4.73
C TRP A 120 -4.45 -15.94 3.40
N PRO A 121 -3.36 -16.39 2.71
CA PRO A 121 -3.51 -17.08 1.42
C PRO A 121 -4.25 -18.41 1.54
N LEU A 122 -3.99 -19.14 2.62
CA LEU A 122 -4.66 -20.41 2.89
C LEU A 122 -6.10 -20.19 3.31
N GLY A 123 -6.34 -19.20 4.18
CA GLY A 123 -7.68 -18.92 4.70
C GLY A 123 -8.66 -18.49 3.62
N VAL A 124 -8.29 -17.60 2.68
CA VAL A 124 -9.15 -17.21 1.57
C VAL A 124 -9.32 -18.35 0.56
N SER A 125 -8.28 -19.15 0.31
CA SER A 125 -8.37 -20.30 -0.59
C SER A 125 -9.32 -21.38 -0.07
N SER A 126 -9.34 -21.62 1.24
CA SER A 126 -10.22 -22.61 1.88
C SER A 126 -11.65 -22.12 2.08
N GLY A 127 -11.93 -20.82 1.91
CA GLY A 127 -13.23 -20.22 2.19
C GLY A 127 -13.50 -19.97 3.68
N LYS A 128 -12.46 -19.94 4.51
CA LYS A 128 -12.55 -19.54 5.95
C LYS A 128 -13.10 -18.12 6.08
N TYR A 129 -12.81 -17.26 5.10
CA TYR A 129 -13.37 -15.95 4.93
C TYR A 129 -13.63 -15.66 3.44
N ASP A 130 -14.53 -14.71 3.17
CA ASP A 130 -14.97 -14.37 1.83
C ASP A 130 -13.93 -13.56 1.06
N ALA A 131 -13.23 -12.68 1.78
CA ALA A 131 -12.21 -11.80 1.21
C ALA A 131 -11.11 -11.48 2.23
N VAL A 132 -10.00 -10.95 1.73
CA VAL A 132 -8.91 -10.35 2.51
C VAL A 132 -8.77 -8.89 2.11
N ILE A 133 -8.68 -8.00 3.09
CA ILE A 133 -8.34 -6.59 2.94
C ILE A 133 -7.19 -6.31 3.93
N SER A 134 -5.95 -6.30 3.42
CA SER A 134 -4.74 -6.30 4.26
C SER A 134 -3.51 -5.82 3.50
N ASN A 135 -3.62 -4.69 2.82
CA ASN A 135 -2.52 -4.14 2.02
C ASN A 135 -1.94 -5.16 1.03
N VAL A 136 -2.79 -6.01 0.45
CA VAL A 136 -2.35 -7.05 -0.49
C VAL A 136 -2.08 -6.44 -1.86
N THR A 137 -0.80 -6.43 -2.24
CA THR A 137 -0.36 -5.99 -3.58
C THR A 137 -0.78 -6.98 -4.65
N VAL A 138 -1.28 -6.49 -5.78
CA VAL A 138 -1.55 -7.29 -6.98
C VAL A 138 -0.22 -7.68 -7.63
N THR A 139 0.05 -8.99 -7.73
CA THR A 139 1.23 -9.54 -8.44
C THR A 139 0.79 -10.64 -9.38
N GLU A 140 1.56 -10.90 -10.45
CA GLU A 140 1.25 -11.97 -11.40
C GLU A 140 1.27 -13.36 -10.73
N ALA A 141 2.17 -13.58 -9.76
CA ALA A 141 2.18 -14.80 -8.95
C ALA A 141 0.88 -15.01 -8.19
N ARG A 142 0.40 -13.95 -7.48
CA ARG A 142 -0.83 -14.02 -6.69
C ARG A 142 -2.07 -14.19 -7.56
N LYS A 143 -2.12 -13.58 -8.75
CA LYS A 143 -3.21 -13.71 -9.71
C LYS A 143 -3.43 -15.14 -10.20
N LYS A 144 -2.44 -16.03 -10.07
CA LYS A 144 -2.61 -17.47 -10.36
C LYS A 144 -3.61 -18.15 -9.40
N ARG A 145 -3.78 -17.60 -8.19
CA ARG A 145 -4.57 -18.21 -7.10
C ARG A 145 -5.75 -17.36 -6.62
N PHE A 146 -5.72 -16.05 -6.88
CA PHE A 146 -6.66 -15.08 -6.33
C PHE A 146 -7.19 -14.15 -7.41
N ASP A 147 -8.37 -13.55 -7.14
CA ASP A 147 -8.91 -12.44 -7.89
C ASP A 147 -8.85 -11.17 -7.03
N PHE A 148 -8.70 -10.03 -7.68
CA PHE A 148 -8.40 -8.74 -7.07
C PHE A 148 -9.36 -7.66 -7.54
N ALA A 149 -9.80 -6.78 -6.62
CA ALA A 149 -10.45 -5.51 -6.92
C ALA A 149 -9.66 -4.40 -6.22
N THR A 150 -9.06 -3.48 -6.98
CA THR A 150 -8.17 -2.45 -6.43
C THR A 150 -8.93 -1.42 -5.62
N TYR A 151 -8.32 -0.94 -4.52
CA TYR A 151 -8.89 0.13 -3.69
C TYR A 151 -7.86 1.16 -3.22
N ARG A 152 -6.55 0.97 -3.45
CA ARG A 152 -5.50 1.91 -3.04
C ARG A 152 -4.22 1.68 -3.84
N GLN A 153 -3.35 2.69 -3.93
CA GLN A 153 -1.97 2.51 -4.39
C GLN A 153 -1.02 2.48 -3.20
N ASP A 154 -0.01 1.63 -3.25
CA ASP A 154 0.95 1.47 -2.16
C ASP A 154 2.12 2.45 -2.30
N VAL A 155 2.48 3.05 -1.18
CA VAL A 155 3.67 3.87 -1.03
C VAL A 155 4.53 3.28 0.08
N LEU A 156 5.80 3.02 -0.20
CA LEU A 156 6.77 2.48 0.75
C LEU A 156 7.69 3.56 1.28
N GLY A 157 8.08 3.45 2.54
CA GLY A 157 8.97 4.42 3.18
C GLY A 157 10.15 3.76 3.87
N PHE A 158 11.31 4.44 3.78
CA PHE A 158 12.47 4.16 4.63
C PHE A 158 12.42 5.04 5.86
N TYR A 159 12.46 4.42 7.04
CA TYR A 159 12.47 5.09 8.32
C TYR A 159 13.69 4.68 9.13
N VAL A 160 14.40 5.67 9.64
CA VAL A 160 15.60 5.50 10.48
C VAL A 160 15.35 6.07 11.87
N LYS A 161 16.19 5.77 12.84
CA LYS A 161 16.19 6.44 14.14
C LYS A 161 16.24 7.96 13.96
N SER A 162 15.49 8.74 14.74
CA SER A 162 15.45 10.20 14.60
C SER A 162 16.83 10.86 14.65
N SER A 163 17.76 10.33 15.44
CA SER A 163 19.15 10.79 15.55
C SER A 163 20.13 10.12 14.58
N SER A 164 19.66 9.33 13.59
CA SER A 164 20.51 8.66 12.60
C SER A 164 21.26 9.68 11.73
N PRO A 165 22.52 9.42 11.34
CA PRO A 165 23.24 10.26 10.37
C PRO A 165 22.75 10.07 8.93
N ILE A 166 21.98 9.02 8.62
CA ILE A 166 21.44 8.75 7.29
C ILE A 166 20.42 9.83 6.94
N GLN A 167 20.68 10.64 5.91
CA GLN A 167 19.81 11.75 5.51
C GLN A 167 18.82 11.37 4.42
N ALA A 168 19.20 10.49 3.48
CA ALA A 168 18.35 10.06 2.38
C ALA A 168 18.64 8.62 1.99
N ILE A 169 17.59 7.91 1.53
CA ILE A 169 17.64 6.61 0.87
C ILE A 169 16.71 6.69 -0.34
N ASN A 170 17.27 6.85 -1.54
CA ASN A 170 16.52 7.06 -2.77
C ASN A 170 16.79 5.98 -3.82
N ALA A 171 17.89 5.23 -3.69
CA ALA A 171 18.33 4.25 -4.67
C ALA A 171 19.15 3.13 -4.03
N ALA A 172 19.40 2.06 -4.81
CA ALA A 172 20.15 0.90 -4.35
C ALA A 172 21.52 1.22 -3.70
N PRO A 173 22.35 2.16 -4.20
CA PRO A 173 23.60 2.50 -3.52
C PRO A 173 23.44 2.94 -2.06
N ASP A 174 22.34 3.61 -1.75
CA ASP A 174 22.12 4.21 -0.43
C ASP A 174 21.85 3.17 0.67
N ILE A 175 21.46 1.95 0.29
CA ILE A 175 21.26 0.85 1.24
C ILE A 175 22.49 -0.05 1.39
N ALA A 176 23.59 0.23 0.68
CA ALA A 176 24.76 -0.65 0.68
C ALA A 176 25.32 -0.86 2.09
N GLY A 177 25.31 -2.11 2.55
CA GLY A 177 25.82 -2.53 3.85
C GLY A 177 24.95 -2.19 5.07
N LEU A 178 23.80 -1.54 4.87
CA LEU A 178 22.86 -1.24 5.96
C LEU A 178 22.15 -2.51 6.45
N LYS A 179 21.69 -2.49 7.69
CA LYS A 179 20.77 -3.48 8.28
C LYS A 179 19.37 -2.94 8.17
N ILE A 180 18.52 -3.57 7.35
CA ILE A 180 17.17 -3.08 7.06
C ILE A 180 16.13 -4.10 7.48
N ILE A 181 15.18 -3.68 8.30
CA ILE A 181 14.02 -4.49 8.69
C ILE A 181 12.98 -4.43 7.58
N VAL A 182 12.47 -5.60 7.19
CA VAL A 182 11.42 -5.76 6.18
C VAL A 182 10.56 -6.99 6.52
N GLY A 183 9.30 -6.97 6.08
CA GLY A 183 8.41 -8.14 6.20
C GLY A 183 8.76 -9.23 5.20
N SER A 184 8.83 -10.49 5.64
CA SER A 184 9.08 -11.63 4.77
C SER A 184 7.90 -11.92 3.84
N GLY A 185 8.15 -12.37 2.61
CA GLY A 185 7.14 -12.71 1.62
C GLY A 185 6.36 -11.50 1.08
N THR A 186 6.84 -10.29 1.34
CA THR A 186 6.19 -9.05 0.92
C THR A 186 6.77 -8.53 -0.40
N ASN A 187 6.05 -7.59 -1.02
CA ASN A 187 6.59 -6.87 -2.17
C ASN A 187 7.78 -5.98 -1.80
N GLN A 188 7.78 -5.42 -0.60
CA GLN A 188 8.88 -4.61 -0.07
C GLN A 188 10.19 -5.41 -0.03
N GLU A 189 10.12 -6.66 0.38
CA GLU A 189 11.28 -7.57 0.38
C GLU A 189 11.82 -7.74 -1.06
N LYS A 190 10.95 -7.96 -2.05
CA LYS A 190 11.35 -8.07 -3.46
C LYS A 190 12.09 -6.82 -3.94
N VAL A 191 11.63 -5.62 -3.59
CA VAL A 191 12.30 -4.36 -3.92
C VAL A 191 13.71 -4.34 -3.34
N LEU A 192 13.88 -4.68 -2.05
CA LEU A 192 15.22 -4.71 -1.42
C LEU A 192 16.12 -5.78 -2.00
N LEU A 193 15.58 -6.95 -2.35
CA LEU A 193 16.36 -8.01 -3.03
C LEU A 193 16.85 -7.55 -4.40
N ALA A 194 16.01 -6.87 -5.18
CA ALA A 194 16.42 -6.29 -6.46
C ALA A 194 17.51 -5.21 -6.29
N TRP A 195 17.39 -4.37 -5.26
CA TRP A 195 18.39 -3.37 -4.93
C TRP A 195 19.70 -3.99 -4.45
N ASN A 196 19.63 -5.07 -3.67
CA ASN A 196 20.80 -5.84 -3.26
C ASN A 196 21.53 -6.44 -4.47
N GLN A 197 20.80 -7.05 -5.39
CA GLN A 197 21.37 -7.58 -6.64
C GLN A 197 22.08 -6.48 -7.45
N ALA A 198 21.49 -5.30 -7.58
CA ALA A 198 22.11 -4.16 -8.25
C ALA A 198 23.39 -3.69 -7.53
N ASN A 199 23.41 -3.72 -6.20
CA ASN A 199 24.59 -3.40 -5.40
C ASN A 199 25.71 -4.43 -5.63
N GLU A 200 25.41 -5.72 -5.58
CA GLU A 200 26.38 -6.80 -5.81
C GLU A 200 26.99 -6.72 -7.21
N GLN A 201 26.16 -6.51 -8.25
CA GLN A 201 26.63 -6.32 -9.63
C GLN A 201 27.56 -5.11 -9.79
N ALA A 202 27.38 -4.09 -8.97
CA ALA A 202 28.24 -2.91 -8.93
C ALA A 202 29.39 -3.03 -7.92
N GLY A 203 29.66 -4.20 -7.37
CA GLY A 203 30.73 -4.45 -6.39
C GLY A 203 30.54 -3.79 -5.03
N ARG A 204 29.29 -3.40 -4.69
CA ARG A 204 28.93 -2.85 -3.38
C ARG A 204 28.41 -3.97 -2.46
N LYS A 205 28.60 -3.79 -1.16
CA LYS A 205 28.07 -4.72 -0.17
C LYS A 205 26.54 -4.66 -0.15
N PRO A 206 25.83 -5.80 -0.23
CA PRO A 206 24.37 -5.79 -0.11
C PRO A 206 23.92 -5.36 1.30
N ALA A 207 22.70 -4.86 1.42
CA ALA A 207 22.07 -4.64 2.70
C ALA A 207 21.76 -5.98 3.38
N LEU A 208 21.91 -6.04 4.71
CA LEU A 208 21.47 -7.18 5.52
C LEU A 208 19.99 -7.02 5.85
N LEU A 209 19.13 -7.85 5.25
CA LEU A 209 17.71 -7.88 5.55
C LEU A 209 17.48 -8.58 6.88
N GLN A 210 16.64 -7.97 7.72
CA GLN A 210 16.28 -8.48 9.03
C GLN A 210 14.76 -8.63 9.13
N TYR A 211 14.31 -9.71 9.72
CA TYR A 211 12.90 -10.05 9.84
C TYR A 211 12.51 -10.09 11.32
N TYR A 212 11.35 -9.50 11.62
CA TYR A 212 10.79 -9.47 12.96
C TYR A 212 9.32 -9.86 12.88
N ASP A 213 8.89 -10.66 13.85
CA ASP A 213 7.53 -11.18 13.91
C ASP A 213 6.51 -10.14 14.38
N ASP A 214 6.98 -9.07 15.04
CA ASP A 214 6.13 -8.01 15.55
C ASP A 214 6.72 -6.60 15.36
N ASN A 215 5.83 -5.63 15.20
CA ASN A 215 6.20 -4.23 14.96
C ASN A 215 6.90 -3.56 16.17
N ALA A 216 6.59 -3.96 17.40
CA ALA A 216 7.19 -3.35 18.59
C ALA A 216 8.68 -3.71 18.69
N SER A 217 9.01 -4.99 18.48
CA SER A 217 10.41 -5.47 18.42
C SER A 217 11.17 -4.83 17.27
N ALA A 218 10.55 -4.68 16.09
CA ALA A 218 11.12 -4.00 14.93
C ALA A 218 11.45 -2.53 15.23
N GLN A 219 10.52 -1.80 15.81
CA GLN A 219 10.74 -0.40 16.20
C GLN A 219 11.83 -0.25 17.25
N LEU A 220 11.84 -1.11 18.28
CA LEU A 220 12.88 -1.10 19.30
C LEU A 220 14.26 -1.38 18.69
N ALA A 221 14.37 -2.26 17.70
CA ALA A 221 15.62 -2.56 17.02
C ALA A 221 16.17 -1.33 16.28
N VAL A 222 15.33 -0.54 15.62
CA VAL A 222 15.76 0.73 14.98
C VAL A 222 16.10 1.78 16.03
N GLN A 223 15.27 1.97 17.03
CA GLN A 223 15.50 2.98 18.08
C GLN A 223 16.78 2.73 18.89
N SER A 224 17.11 1.45 19.12
CA SER A 224 18.35 1.06 19.80
C SER A 224 19.60 1.06 18.88
N GLY A 225 19.44 1.20 17.57
CA GLY A 225 20.52 1.13 16.61
C GLY A 225 21.00 -0.30 16.27
N ARG A 226 20.25 -1.33 16.65
CA ARG A 226 20.51 -2.72 16.19
C ARG A 226 20.22 -2.90 14.72
N SER A 227 19.29 -2.12 14.18
CA SER A 227 18.97 -2.00 12.77
C SER A 227 19.11 -0.53 12.34
N ASP A 228 19.53 -0.30 11.11
CA ASP A 228 19.77 1.05 10.60
C ASP A 228 18.48 1.69 10.11
N ALA A 229 17.57 0.89 9.50
CA ALA A 229 16.30 1.35 8.95
C ALA A 229 15.21 0.28 9.03
N THR A 230 13.95 0.72 8.90
CA THR A 230 12.82 -0.11 8.47
C THR A 230 12.42 0.28 7.06
N PHE A 231 11.90 -0.69 6.29
CA PHE A 231 11.30 -0.47 4.97
C PHE A 231 9.97 -1.20 4.88
N GLY A 232 8.90 -0.46 4.69
CA GLY A 232 7.53 -0.99 4.70
C GLY A 232 6.50 0.04 4.26
N PRO A 233 5.20 -0.24 4.40
CA PRO A 233 4.14 0.70 4.06
C PRO A 233 4.38 2.05 4.74
N ASN A 234 4.42 3.11 3.94
CA ASN A 234 4.71 4.46 4.44
C ASN A 234 3.68 4.90 5.48
N ALA A 235 2.41 4.55 5.28
CA ALA A 235 1.32 4.93 6.17
C ALA A 235 1.56 4.47 7.62
N THR A 236 1.93 3.21 7.82
CA THR A 236 2.15 2.64 9.17
C THR A 236 3.39 3.22 9.83
N SER A 237 4.47 3.36 9.07
CA SER A 237 5.72 3.93 9.58
C SER A 237 5.61 5.42 9.88
N ALA A 238 4.88 6.18 9.06
CA ALA A 238 4.59 7.59 9.28
C ALA A 238 3.77 7.81 10.56
N TYR A 239 2.73 7.00 10.77
CA TYR A 239 1.94 7.05 12.00
C TYR A 239 2.80 6.79 13.24
N SER A 240 3.60 5.73 13.22
CA SER A 240 4.50 5.39 14.33
C SER A 240 5.52 6.50 14.61
N ALA A 241 6.13 7.06 13.56
CA ALA A 241 7.07 8.16 13.68
C ALA A 241 6.43 9.41 14.33
N ALA A 242 5.21 9.74 13.88
CA ALA A 242 4.46 10.87 14.41
C ALA A 242 4.05 10.66 15.88
N LEU A 243 3.67 9.45 16.26
CA LEU A 243 3.24 9.10 17.61
C LEU A 243 4.41 9.09 18.61
N THR A 244 5.55 8.54 18.22
CA THR A 244 6.66 8.26 19.16
C THR A 244 7.81 9.27 19.07
N GLY A 245 7.97 9.96 17.93
CA GLY A 245 9.14 10.78 17.62
C GLY A 245 10.47 10.00 17.53
N GLY A 246 10.40 8.67 17.68
CA GLY A 246 11.59 7.80 17.75
C GLY A 246 12.26 7.54 16.41
N THR A 247 11.53 7.74 15.32
CA THR A 247 12.01 7.54 13.94
C THR A 247 11.67 8.71 13.04
N ARG A 248 12.35 8.83 11.90
CA ARG A 248 12.03 9.80 10.84
C ARG A 248 12.18 9.18 9.46
N ARG A 249 11.40 9.65 8.52
CA ARG A 249 11.45 9.24 7.12
C ARG A 249 12.69 9.80 6.43
N VAL A 250 13.35 8.97 5.63
CA VAL A 250 14.53 9.34 4.83
C VAL A 250 14.41 8.94 3.36
N GLY A 251 13.30 8.32 2.97
CA GLY A 251 13.06 7.98 1.57
C GLY A 251 11.65 7.45 1.37
N VAL A 252 11.15 7.61 0.15
CA VAL A 252 9.85 7.10 -0.31
C VAL A 252 10.03 6.52 -1.69
N VAL A 253 9.44 5.35 -1.91
CA VAL A 253 9.41 4.71 -3.23
C VAL A 253 8.00 4.17 -3.50
N ASN A 254 7.64 4.03 -4.77
CA ASN A 254 6.41 3.35 -5.15
C ASN A 254 6.42 1.90 -4.64
N GLY A 255 5.28 1.40 -4.20
CA GLY A 255 5.14 0.05 -3.65
C GLY A 255 5.58 -1.07 -4.57
N GLY A 256 5.62 -0.85 -5.87
CA GLY A 256 6.09 -1.78 -6.90
C GLY A 256 7.38 -1.36 -7.59
N TRP A 257 8.20 -0.54 -6.95
CA TRP A 257 9.39 0.02 -7.59
C TRP A 257 10.09 -0.95 -8.58
N PRO A 258 10.43 -0.50 -9.82
CA PRO A 258 10.22 0.84 -10.39
C PRO A 258 8.78 1.12 -10.86
N LEU A 259 7.87 0.16 -10.75
CA LEU A 259 6.45 0.27 -11.09
C LEU A 259 5.64 0.78 -9.89
N GLN A 260 4.37 1.06 -10.11
CA GLN A 260 3.39 1.27 -9.04
C GLN A 260 2.85 -0.07 -8.56
N ALA A 261 2.37 -0.13 -7.31
CA ALA A 261 1.70 -1.29 -6.77
C ALA A 261 0.26 -0.95 -6.44
N ASP A 262 -0.66 -1.66 -7.06
CA ASP A 262 -2.07 -1.61 -6.71
C ASP A 262 -2.34 -2.50 -5.50
N ILE A 263 -3.05 -1.95 -4.52
CA ILE A 263 -3.54 -2.67 -3.36
C ILE A 263 -5.00 -3.05 -3.60
N ALA A 264 -5.35 -4.29 -3.29
CA ALA A 264 -6.64 -4.83 -3.68
C ALA A 264 -7.31 -5.69 -2.60
N VAL A 265 -8.64 -5.63 -2.61
CA VAL A 265 -9.47 -6.67 -2.00
C VAL A 265 -9.19 -7.97 -2.74
N THR A 266 -8.92 -9.01 -1.98
CA THR A 266 -8.47 -10.31 -2.51
C THR A 266 -9.50 -11.38 -2.21
N THR A 267 -9.93 -12.12 -3.22
CA THR A 267 -10.85 -13.25 -3.09
C THR A 267 -10.23 -14.53 -3.65
N ARG A 268 -10.82 -15.68 -3.34
CA ARG A 268 -10.44 -16.94 -4.00
C ARG A 268 -10.73 -16.84 -5.49
N LYS A 269 -9.76 -17.24 -6.31
CA LYS A 269 -9.87 -17.18 -7.78
C LYS A 269 -11.09 -17.92 -8.29
N GLY A 270 -11.82 -17.28 -9.19
CA GLY A 270 -12.93 -17.87 -9.91
C GLY A 270 -14.18 -18.14 -9.06
N ASN A 271 -14.27 -17.64 -7.82
CA ASN A 271 -15.47 -17.81 -7.00
C ASN A 271 -16.60 -16.84 -7.36
N GLY A 272 -16.35 -15.89 -8.24
CA GLY A 272 -17.33 -14.92 -8.76
C GLY A 272 -17.60 -13.73 -7.84
N LEU A 273 -17.05 -13.69 -6.62
CA LEU A 273 -17.33 -12.61 -5.66
C LEU A 273 -16.59 -11.30 -6.00
N ILE A 274 -15.53 -11.36 -6.81
CA ILE A 274 -14.73 -10.15 -7.10
C ILE A 274 -15.51 -9.12 -7.91
N THR A 275 -16.43 -9.53 -8.78
CA THR A 275 -17.24 -8.62 -9.61
C THR A 275 -18.19 -7.77 -8.76
N PRO A 276 -19.05 -8.34 -7.88
CA PRO A 276 -19.86 -7.53 -6.99
C PRO A 276 -19.04 -6.66 -6.03
N ILE A 277 -17.89 -7.11 -5.54
CA ILE A 277 -16.99 -6.29 -4.72
C ILE A 277 -16.46 -5.09 -5.52
N HIS A 278 -16.01 -5.29 -6.75
CA HIS A 278 -15.58 -4.20 -7.63
C HIS A 278 -16.69 -3.18 -7.87
N THR A 279 -17.91 -3.64 -8.17
CA THR A 279 -19.06 -2.75 -8.39
C THR A 279 -19.42 -1.97 -7.11
N ALA A 280 -19.32 -2.60 -5.94
CA ALA A 280 -19.47 -1.95 -4.65
C ALA A 280 -18.41 -0.88 -4.43
N LEU A 281 -17.12 -1.22 -4.65
CA LEU A 281 -16.00 -0.27 -4.53
C LEU A 281 -16.16 0.91 -5.48
N GLN A 282 -16.50 0.67 -6.74
CA GLN A 282 -16.72 1.74 -7.71
C GLN A 282 -17.83 2.69 -7.26
N GLY A 283 -18.94 2.15 -6.75
CA GLY A 283 -20.05 2.95 -6.22
C GLY A 283 -19.66 3.84 -5.04
N VAL A 284 -18.85 3.34 -4.10
CA VAL A 284 -18.40 4.15 -2.95
C VAL A 284 -17.27 5.12 -3.29
N ILE A 285 -16.49 4.85 -4.35
CA ILE A 285 -15.52 5.81 -4.90
C ILE A 285 -16.30 7.01 -5.50
N GLU A 286 -17.28 6.74 -6.35
CA GLU A 286 -18.13 7.76 -6.99
C GLU A 286 -19.00 8.51 -5.99
N GLY A 287 -19.52 7.82 -4.98
CA GLY A 287 -20.33 8.38 -3.91
C GLY A 287 -19.56 9.19 -2.87
N GLY A 288 -18.23 9.13 -2.88
CA GLY A 288 -17.35 9.89 -1.98
C GLY A 288 -17.11 9.27 -0.61
N GLN A 289 -17.80 8.19 -0.21
CA GLN A 289 -17.59 7.51 1.08
C GLN A 289 -16.17 6.94 1.20
N TYR A 290 -15.64 6.39 0.11
CA TYR A 290 -14.27 5.93 0.04
C TYR A 290 -13.26 7.06 0.34
N THR A 291 -13.46 8.25 -0.23
CA THR A 291 -12.60 9.41 0.05
C THR A 291 -12.67 9.80 1.52
N GLN A 292 -13.86 9.76 2.14
CA GLN A 292 -14.01 10.05 3.57
C GLN A 292 -13.25 9.04 4.45
N VAL A 293 -13.23 7.75 4.07
CA VAL A 293 -12.44 6.72 4.78
C VAL A 293 -10.96 7.04 4.69
N LEU A 294 -10.44 7.32 3.48
CA LEU A 294 -9.01 7.64 3.32
C LEU A 294 -8.61 8.92 4.09
N GLN A 295 -9.42 9.97 4.03
CA GLN A 295 -9.19 11.21 4.77
C GLN A 295 -9.17 10.98 6.29
N ARG A 296 -10.13 10.18 6.80
CA ARG A 296 -10.19 9.81 8.21
C ARG A 296 -8.89 9.18 8.71
N TRP A 297 -8.24 8.39 7.86
CA TRP A 297 -7.05 7.63 8.20
C TRP A 297 -5.74 8.23 7.66
N GLY A 298 -5.79 9.42 7.03
CA GLY A 298 -4.61 10.11 6.50
C GLY A 298 -3.95 9.42 5.30
N LEU A 299 -4.76 8.75 4.48
CA LEU A 299 -4.33 7.98 3.30
C LEU A 299 -4.68 8.64 1.96
N ASP A 300 -4.99 9.94 1.94
CA ASP A 300 -5.42 10.66 0.74
C ASP A 300 -4.45 10.50 -0.44
N VAL A 301 -3.14 10.45 -0.15
CA VAL A 301 -2.08 10.32 -1.16
C VAL A 301 -2.07 8.96 -1.87
N GLU A 302 -2.74 7.95 -1.30
CA GLU A 302 -2.80 6.60 -1.82
C GLU A 302 -4.14 6.31 -2.53
N ARG A 303 -4.96 7.36 -2.72
CA ARG A 303 -6.27 7.28 -3.35
C ARG A 303 -6.17 6.88 -4.82
N ILE A 304 -7.15 6.08 -5.27
CA ILE A 304 -7.39 5.79 -6.69
C ILE A 304 -8.71 6.43 -7.14
N ASP A 305 -8.80 6.75 -8.44
CA ASP A 305 -10.02 7.34 -9.02
C ASP A 305 -11.03 6.27 -9.45
N ARG A 306 -10.59 5.02 -9.63
CA ARG A 306 -11.44 3.89 -9.99
C ARG A 306 -10.85 2.56 -9.55
N SER A 307 -11.72 1.64 -9.17
CA SER A 307 -11.36 0.23 -8.94
C SER A 307 -11.13 -0.49 -10.26
N GLN A 308 -10.28 -1.51 -10.25
CA GLN A 308 -10.02 -2.40 -11.40
C GLN A 308 -10.02 -3.86 -10.95
N ILE A 309 -10.59 -4.73 -11.79
CA ILE A 309 -10.52 -6.19 -11.56
C ILE A 309 -9.26 -6.73 -12.22
N ASN A 310 -8.44 -7.44 -11.45
CA ASN A 310 -7.24 -8.14 -11.93
C ASN A 310 -6.36 -7.29 -12.88
N PRO A 311 -6.00 -6.05 -12.53
CA PRO A 311 -5.14 -5.24 -13.38
C PRO A 311 -3.80 -5.96 -13.62
N PRO A 312 -2.95 -5.46 -14.52
CA PRO A 312 -1.57 -5.95 -14.62
C PRO A 312 -0.91 -5.90 -13.24
N GLY A 313 -0.45 -7.07 -12.78
CA GLY A 313 0.22 -7.18 -11.49
C GLY A 313 1.72 -6.89 -11.58
N LEU A 314 2.36 -6.72 -10.43
CA LEU A 314 3.81 -6.69 -10.40
C LEU A 314 4.37 -8.03 -10.90
N PRO A 315 5.47 -8.03 -11.67
CA PRO A 315 6.10 -9.25 -12.14
C PRO A 315 6.62 -10.12 -11.00
N ASP A 316 6.85 -11.41 -11.30
CA ASP A 316 7.38 -12.39 -10.33
C ASP A 316 8.84 -12.11 -9.98
#